data_22c4d61ba81c97a42d1098f29ca5527d
#
_entry.id   22c4d61ba81c97a42d1098f29ca5527d
#
_cell.length_a   1.000
_cell.length_b   1.000
_cell.length_c   1.000
_cell.angle_alpha   90.00
_cell.angle_beta   90.00
_cell.angle_gamma   90.00
#
_symmetry.space_group_name_H-M   'P 1'
#
loop_
_entity.id
_entity.type
_entity.pdbx_description
1 polymer ?
#
loop_
_entity_poly.entity_id
_entity_poly.type
_entity_poly.pdbx_seq_one_letter_code
_entity_poly.pdbx_strand_id
1 'polypeptide(L)'
;TSYLCLGKPYLIHDGGQRAVQHIGEQRRSPSEQQQRPTAAELARTIVSGPYSGSVLTDWLDSAVAVSFWVDHAGRIVLFVSDGHPLARVSCLQANTAADFIVDAVSVQQGPDRRTASVEMTGRLSPVNPTDAAVALTNHARARGLEDVTDLGRLWTLELRPDRIEVNLAAGSHLVDVADYLAASPDPLAQSAHRIAEHLNSSHREVLLELLPGVPPTTPVTMVGLDRYGIDLQVGEYLRRVCFKNPLTRKEELGRELFELRRLRVHA
;
A
#
# COMPACT_ATOMS: atom_id res chain seq x y z
N THR A 1 -14.00 -10.14 10.25
CA THR A 1 -13.04 -11.25 10.42
C THR A 1 -11.81 -10.67 11.10
N SER A 2 -11.55 -11.11 12.33
CA SER A 2 -10.54 -10.54 13.22
C SER A 2 -9.14 -10.95 12.77
N TYR A 3 -8.26 -9.99 12.54
CA TYR A 3 -6.84 -10.24 12.33
C TYR A 3 -6.15 -10.42 13.69
N LEU A 4 -5.77 -11.65 13.99
CA LEU A 4 -4.91 -11.98 15.11
C LEU A 4 -3.46 -11.74 14.69
N CYS A 5 -2.77 -10.81 15.38
CA CYS A 5 -1.31 -10.77 15.38
C CYS A 5 -0.79 -12.01 16.11
N LEU A 6 -0.53 -13.08 15.37
CA LEU A 6 0.21 -14.23 15.88
C LEU A 6 1.71 -13.91 15.76
N GLY A 7 2.32 -13.57 16.90
CA GLY A 7 3.76 -13.66 17.07
C GLY A 7 4.17 -15.13 16.92
N LYS A 8 5.12 -15.42 16.03
CA LYS A 8 5.71 -16.77 15.91
C LYS A 8 6.38 -17.15 17.22
N PRO A 9 6.15 -18.36 17.76
CA PRO A 9 6.93 -18.86 18.88
C PRO A 9 8.32 -19.25 18.37
N TYR A 10 9.36 -18.56 18.83
CA TYR A 10 10.72 -19.06 18.71
C TYR A 10 10.93 -20.13 19.78
N LEU A 11 11.37 -21.30 19.35
CA LEU A 11 11.87 -22.38 20.22
C LEU A 11 13.09 -21.86 21.01
N ILE A 12 12.92 -21.71 22.31
CA ILE A 12 14.02 -21.43 23.24
C ILE A 12 14.57 -22.76 23.68
N HIS A 13 15.86 -22.98 23.40
CA HIS A 13 16.66 -24.03 24.03
C HIS A 13 16.83 -23.72 25.52
N ASP A 14 16.60 -24.74 26.31
CA ASP A 14 16.61 -24.85 27.77
C ASP A 14 17.94 -24.38 28.39
N GLY A 15 17.85 -23.61 29.46
CA GLY A 15 19.00 -23.28 30.30
C GLY A 15 18.96 -21.94 31.01
N GLY A 16 18.19 -21.83 32.10
CA GLY A 16 18.37 -20.71 33.04
C GLY A 16 17.09 -19.97 33.44
N GLN A 17 16.50 -20.39 34.56
CA GLN A 17 15.44 -19.65 35.25
C GLN A 17 15.91 -18.24 35.63
N ARG A 18 15.43 -17.22 34.89
CA ARG A 18 15.32 -15.86 35.40
C ARG A 18 13.86 -15.44 35.22
N ALA A 19 13.26 -15.06 36.36
CA ALA A 19 11.91 -14.54 36.43
C ALA A 19 11.77 -13.36 35.47
N VAL A 20 11.04 -13.56 34.37
CA VAL A 20 10.57 -12.50 33.51
C VAL A 20 9.38 -11.89 34.22
N GLN A 21 9.56 -10.73 34.83
CA GLN A 21 8.45 -9.92 35.29
C GLN A 21 7.59 -9.59 34.05
N HIS A 22 6.36 -10.14 34.03
CA HIS A 22 5.30 -9.74 33.12
C HIS A 22 5.06 -8.24 33.32
N ILE A 23 5.64 -7.42 32.45
CA ILE A 23 5.18 -6.04 32.26
C ILE A 23 3.79 -6.19 31.69
N GLY A 24 2.79 -5.77 32.51
CA GLY A 24 1.38 -6.03 32.31
C GLY A 24 0.92 -5.85 30.87
N GLU A 25 0.24 -6.84 30.35
CA GLU A 25 -0.68 -6.71 29.23
C GLU A 25 -1.72 -5.65 29.60
N GLN A 26 -1.42 -4.39 29.27
CA GLN A 26 -2.46 -3.38 29.26
C GLN A 26 -3.50 -3.83 28.23
N ARG A 27 -4.66 -4.24 28.70
CA ARG A 27 -5.84 -4.53 27.87
C ARG A 27 -6.04 -3.33 26.94
N ARG A 28 -5.67 -3.50 25.66
CA ARG A 28 -5.92 -2.50 24.62
C ARG A 28 -7.43 -2.30 24.55
N SER A 29 -7.87 -1.04 24.55
CA SER A 29 -9.28 -0.73 24.35
C SER A 29 -9.74 -1.25 22.99
N PRO A 30 -10.98 -1.69 22.82
CA PRO A 30 -11.51 -2.16 21.54
C PRO A 30 -11.37 -1.15 20.40
N SER A 31 -11.25 0.15 20.70
CA SER A 31 -11.03 1.23 19.74
C SER A 31 -9.62 1.28 19.17
N GLU A 32 -8.60 0.73 19.84
CA GLU A 32 -7.22 0.71 19.33
C GLU A 32 -6.97 -0.45 18.32
N GLN A 33 -7.83 -1.44 18.29
CA GLN A 33 -7.71 -2.58 17.37
C GLN A 33 -8.20 -2.29 15.94
N GLN A 34 -8.90 -1.19 15.70
CA GLN A 34 -9.56 -0.89 14.43
C GLN A 34 -8.83 0.09 13.51
N GLN A 35 -7.62 0.54 13.86
CA GLN A 35 -6.92 1.57 13.09
C GLN A 35 -5.80 0.99 12.21
N ARG A 36 -6.15 0.12 11.29
CA ARG A 36 -5.27 -0.35 10.21
C ARG A 36 -6.00 -0.31 8.87
N PRO A 37 -5.27 -0.12 7.76
CA PRO A 37 -5.86 -0.19 6.43
C PRO A 37 -6.60 -1.52 6.23
N THR A 38 -7.77 -1.45 5.63
CA THR A 38 -8.50 -2.64 5.15
C THR A 38 -7.79 -3.25 3.95
N ALA A 39 -8.10 -4.49 3.60
CA ALA A 39 -7.56 -5.12 2.39
C ALA A 39 -7.94 -4.34 1.12
N ALA A 40 -9.13 -3.73 1.09
CA ALA A 40 -9.58 -2.88 -0.01
C ALA A 40 -8.76 -1.59 -0.13
N GLU A 41 -8.48 -0.91 0.98
CA GLU A 41 -7.61 0.28 1.02
C GLU A 41 -6.17 -0.07 0.65
N LEU A 42 -5.66 -1.23 1.07
CA LEU A 42 -4.34 -1.72 0.67
C LEU A 42 -4.29 -1.98 -0.83
N ALA A 43 -5.30 -2.65 -1.40
CA ALA A 43 -5.40 -2.87 -2.84
C ALA A 43 -5.37 -1.55 -3.61
N ARG A 44 -6.22 -0.58 -3.19
CA ARG A 44 -6.26 0.76 -3.79
C ARG A 44 -4.94 1.49 -3.69
N THR A 45 -4.26 1.39 -2.55
CA THR A 45 -2.96 2.02 -2.31
C THR A 45 -1.88 1.43 -3.20
N ILE A 46 -1.82 0.10 -3.31
CA ILE A 46 -0.83 -0.60 -4.14
C ILE A 46 -1.03 -0.24 -5.62
N VAL A 47 -2.23 -0.38 -6.15
CA VAL A 47 -2.48 -0.09 -7.58
C VAL A 47 -2.38 1.42 -7.91
N SER A 48 -2.52 2.30 -6.94
CA SER A 48 -2.32 3.75 -7.13
C SER A 48 -0.86 4.19 -6.92
N GLY A 49 0.01 3.27 -6.54
CA GLY A 49 1.44 3.51 -6.33
C GLY A 49 2.24 3.61 -7.62
N PRO A 50 3.54 3.94 -7.51
CA PRO A 50 4.44 4.09 -8.67
C PRO A 50 4.98 2.73 -9.16
N TYR A 51 4.14 1.71 -9.17
CA TYR A 51 4.51 0.35 -9.55
C TYR A 51 4.17 0.07 -11.01
N SER A 52 4.85 -0.92 -11.59
CA SER A 52 4.49 -1.46 -12.90
C SER A 52 3.49 -2.59 -12.73
N GLY A 53 2.56 -2.71 -13.68
CA GLY A 53 1.65 -3.83 -13.76
C GLY A 53 2.12 -4.84 -14.81
N SER A 54 1.61 -6.07 -14.68
CA SER A 54 1.72 -7.08 -15.72
C SER A 54 0.36 -7.69 -16.00
N VAL A 55 0.14 -8.11 -17.25
CA VAL A 55 -1.11 -8.73 -17.72
C VAL A 55 -0.81 -10.07 -18.35
N LEU A 56 -1.61 -11.06 -17.99
CA LEU A 56 -1.68 -12.37 -18.63
C LEU A 56 -3.08 -12.56 -19.20
N THR A 57 -3.17 -13.15 -20.39
CA THR A 57 -4.41 -13.59 -21.03
C THR A 57 -4.24 -15.02 -21.50
N ASP A 58 -5.34 -15.70 -21.81
CA ASP A 58 -5.35 -17.11 -22.25
C ASP A 58 -4.58 -17.38 -23.56
N TRP A 59 -4.28 -16.35 -24.35
CA TRP A 59 -3.53 -16.45 -25.60
C TRP A 59 -2.09 -15.92 -25.53
N LEU A 60 -1.65 -15.45 -24.36
CA LEU A 60 -0.26 -15.06 -24.10
C LEU A 60 0.49 -16.20 -23.41
N ASP A 61 1.67 -16.52 -23.88
CA ASP A 61 2.53 -17.55 -23.29
C ASP A 61 3.10 -17.13 -21.91
N SER A 62 3.14 -15.82 -21.64
CA SER A 62 3.65 -15.25 -20.41
C SER A 62 3.04 -13.88 -20.14
N ALA A 63 3.08 -13.46 -18.88
CA ALA A 63 2.65 -12.13 -18.48
C ALA A 63 3.52 -11.05 -19.14
N VAL A 64 2.87 -9.98 -19.61
CA VAL A 64 3.53 -8.84 -20.28
C VAL A 64 3.39 -7.59 -19.41
N ALA A 65 4.47 -6.82 -19.30
CA ALA A 65 4.48 -5.57 -18.55
C ALA A 65 3.62 -4.51 -19.23
N VAL A 66 2.86 -3.76 -18.45
CA VAL A 66 1.99 -2.69 -18.93
C VAL A 66 2.15 -1.43 -18.12
N SER A 67 2.02 -0.28 -18.79
CA SER A 67 1.76 0.98 -18.11
C SER A 67 0.28 1.10 -17.82
N PHE A 68 -0.06 1.62 -16.66
CA PHE A 68 -1.46 1.79 -16.28
C PHE A 68 -1.67 3.04 -15.42
N TRP A 69 -2.91 3.44 -15.32
CA TRP A 69 -3.38 4.52 -14.45
C TRP A 69 -4.68 4.08 -13.77
N VAL A 70 -4.85 4.52 -12.53
CA VAL A 70 -6.05 4.25 -11.75
C VAL A 70 -6.71 5.58 -11.41
N ASP A 71 -7.98 5.71 -11.76
CA ASP A 71 -8.73 6.92 -11.44
C ASP A 71 -9.20 6.95 -9.97
N HIS A 72 -9.77 8.08 -9.57
CA HIS A 72 -10.30 8.25 -8.22
C HIS A 72 -11.43 7.26 -7.87
N ALA A 73 -12.17 6.77 -8.86
CA ALA A 73 -13.21 5.77 -8.69
C ALA A 73 -12.67 4.33 -8.68
N GLY A 74 -11.38 4.11 -8.92
CA GLY A 74 -10.75 2.79 -8.92
C GLY A 74 -10.72 2.10 -10.26
N ARG A 75 -11.13 2.75 -11.34
CA ARG A 75 -11.03 2.16 -12.68
C ARG A 75 -9.57 2.08 -13.09
N ILE A 76 -9.19 0.96 -13.67
CA ILE A 76 -7.82 0.68 -14.12
C ILE A 76 -7.80 0.80 -15.63
N VAL A 77 -6.99 1.73 -16.15
CA VAL A 77 -6.79 1.96 -17.57
C VAL A 77 -5.35 1.60 -17.93
N LEU A 78 -5.20 0.67 -18.86
CA LEU A 78 -3.91 0.21 -19.38
C LEU A 78 -3.56 0.97 -20.65
N PHE A 79 -2.27 1.26 -20.82
CA PHE A 79 -1.73 1.93 -22.01
C PHE A 79 -0.74 0.99 -22.70
N VAL A 80 -1.02 0.68 -23.95
CA VAL A 80 -0.20 -0.22 -24.75
C VAL A 80 0.14 0.39 -26.11
N SER A 81 1.38 0.25 -26.56
CA SER A 81 1.84 0.70 -27.87
C SER A 81 1.36 -0.23 -29.00
N ASP A 82 1.41 0.22 -30.25
CA ASP A 82 1.02 -0.60 -31.42
C ASP A 82 1.75 -1.93 -31.51
N GLY A 83 3.00 -2.01 -31.10
CA GLY A 83 3.80 -3.24 -31.10
C GLY A 83 3.60 -4.13 -29.88
N HIS A 84 2.83 -3.70 -28.91
CA HIS A 84 2.60 -4.47 -27.68
C HIS A 84 1.65 -5.65 -27.95
N PRO A 85 1.89 -6.85 -27.37
CA PRO A 85 1.03 -8.01 -27.60
C PRO A 85 -0.45 -7.73 -27.34
N LEU A 86 -0.77 -6.97 -26.28
CA LEU A 86 -2.15 -6.60 -25.93
C LEU A 86 -2.81 -5.63 -26.93
N ALA A 87 -2.09 -4.98 -27.84
CA ALA A 87 -2.70 -4.14 -28.86
C ALA A 87 -3.68 -4.90 -29.76
N ARG A 88 -3.48 -6.22 -29.89
CA ARG A 88 -4.42 -7.10 -30.61
C ARG A 88 -5.79 -7.19 -29.95
N VAL A 89 -5.90 -7.03 -28.62
CA VAL A 89 -7.19 -7.02 -27.89
C VAL A 89 -8.07 -5.88 -28.37
N SER A 90 -7.47 -4.73 -28.66
CA SER A 90 -8.19 -3.56 -29.19
C SER A 90 -8.82 -3.82 -30.55
N CYS A 91 -8.23 -4.72 -31.33
CA CYS A 91 -8.67 -5.06 -32.69
C CYS A 91 -9.67 -6.21 -32.71
N LEU A 92 -9.71 -7.05 -31.69
CA LEU A 92 -10.34 -8.36 -31.81
C LEU A 92 -11.64 -8.55 -31.05
N GLN A 93 -11.87 -7.98 -29.91
CA GLN A 93 -13.19 -8.03 -29.23
C GLN A 93 -13.21 -7.30 -27.88
N ALA A 94 -14.34 -6.66 -27.55
CA ALA A 94 -14.67 -6.30 -26.16
C ALA A 94 -14.76 -7.58 -25.29
N ASN A 95 -14.20 -7.54 -24.06
CA ASN A 95 -14.29 -8.59 -23.03
C ASN A 95 -13.31 -9.77 -23.13
N THR A 96 -12.03 -9.50 -23.32
CA THR A 96 -10.98 -10.52 -23.18
C THR A 96 -10.71 -10.79 -21.68
N ALA A 97 -10.75 -12.05 -21.27
CA ALA A 97 -10.36 -12.45 -19.92
C ALA A 97 -8.88 -12.14 -19.67
N ALA A 98 -8.55 -11.62 -18.51
CA ALA A 98 -7.19 -11.25 -18.16
C ALA A 98 -6.95 -11.33 -16.66
N ASP A 99 -5.73 -11.71 -16.31
CA ASP A 99 -5.16 -11.54 -14.98
C ASP A 99 -4.21 -10.34 -15.00
N PHE A 100 -4.39 -9.43 -14.05
CA PHE A 100 -3.57 -8.23 -13.88
C PHE A 100 -2.91 -8.29 -12.52
N ILE A 101 -1.59 -8.10 -12.49
CA ILE A 101 -0.78 -8.20 -11.28
C ILE A 101 0.02 -6.93 -11.10
N VAL A 102 0.01 -6.40 -9.86
CA VAL A 102 0.86 -5.30 -9.42
C VAL A 102 1.66 -5.75 -8.22
N ASP A 103 2.98 -5.80 -8.37
CA ASP A 103 3.89 -6.10 -7.26
C ASP A 103 4.35 -4.80 -6.58
N ALA A 104 4.03 -4.64 -5.31
CA ALA A 104 4.61 -3.60 -4.47
C ALA A 104 5.94 -4.09 -3.91
N VAL A 105 7.00 -3.41 -4.29
CA VAL A 105 8.35 -3.71 -3.80
C VAL A 105 8.63 -2.84 -2.59
N SER A 106 8.91 -3.44 -1.42
CA SER A 106 9.38 -2.69 -0.26
C SER A 106 10.75 -2.09 -0.52
N VAL A 107 10.91 -0.84 -0.11
CA VAL A 107 12.21 -0.16 -0.10
C VAL A 107 13.07 -0.59 1.09
N GLN A 108 12.55 -1.40 2.02
CA GLN A 108 13.33 -1.95 3.10
C GLN A 108 14.44 -2.87 2.56
N GLN A 109 15.68 -2.60 2.98
CA GLN A 109 16.84 -3.40 2.62
C GLN A 109 16.72 -4.79 3.25
N GLY A 110 16.55 -5.82 2.41
CA GLY A 110 16.48 -7.23 2.83
C GLY A 110 16.33 -8.16 1.62
N PRO A 111 16.57 -9.47 1.79
CA PRO A 111 16.48 -10.44 0.71
C PRO A 111 15.04 -10.61 0.15
N ASP A 112 14.02 -10.34 0.95
CA ASP A 112 12.60 -10.38 0.54
C ASP A 112 12.07 -8.98 0.23
N ARG A 113 12.26 -8.55 -1.02
CA ARG A 113 11.79 -7.24 -1.50
C ARG A 113 10.28 -7.18 -1.77
N ARG A 114 9.60 -8.30 -1.92
CA ARG A 114 8.14 -8.33 -2.10
C ARG A 114 7.46 -8.18 -0.75
N THR A 115 6.76 -7.08 -0.58
CA THR A 115 5.98 -6.83 0.64
C THR A 115 4.50 -7.11 0.44
N ALA A 116 4.00 -6.90 -0.76
CA ALA A 116 2.60 -7.12 -1.11
C ALA A 116 2.45 -7.23 -2.63
N SER A 117 1.41 -7.90 -3.09
CA SER A 117 0.94 -7.81 -4.47
C SER A 117 -0.58 -7.70 -4.50
N VAL A 118 -1.09 -7.16 -5.59
CA VAL A 118 -2.52 -7.19 -5.91
C VAL A 118 -2.68 -7.96 -7.21
N GLU A 119 -3.52 -8.98 -7.15
CA GLU A 119 -3.91 -9.79 -8.31
C GLU A 119 -5.38 -9.54 -8.61
N MET A 120 -5.70 -9.25 -9.86
CA MET A 120 -7.05 -8.99 -10.32
C MET A 120 -7.35 -9.84 -11.54
N THR A 121 -8.33 -10.72 -11.42
CA THR A 121 -8.90 -11.43 -12.56
C THR A 121 -10.12 -10.68 -13.04
N GLY A 122 -10.25 -10.47 -14.34
CA GLY A 122 -11.36 -9.69 -14.89
C GLY A 122 -11.37 -9.68 -16.42
N ARG A 123 -11.90 -8.60 -16.96
CA ARG A 123 -12.08 -8.45 -18.41
C ARG A 123 -11.47 -7.15 -18.91
N LEU A 124 -10.73 -7.26 -20.01
CA LEU A 124 -10.21 -6.13 -20.76
C LEU A 124 -11.19 -5.74 -21.88
N SER A 125 -11.46 -4.44 -21.98
CA SER A 125 -12.24 -3.87 -23.06
C SER A 125 -11.62 -2.56 -23.56
N PRO A 126 -11.76 -2.20 -24.85
CA PRO A 126 -11.31 -0.90 -25.34
C PRO A 126 -12.03 0.25 -24.62
N VAL A 127 -11.29 1.31 -24.31
CA VAL A 127 -11.84 2.55 -23.76
C VAL A 127 -12.32 3.44 -24.92
N ASN A 128 -13.43 4.14 -24.72
CA ASN A 128 -13.87 5.09 -25.74
C ASN A 128 -12.85 6.27 -25.88
N PRO A 129 -12.74 6.92 -27.04
CA PRO A 129 -11.69 7.92 -27.30
C PRO A 129 -11.69 9.11 -26.32
N THR A 130 -12.84 9.53 -25.83
CA THR A 130 -12.94 10.66 -24.89
C THR A 130 -12.36 10.29 -23.54
N ASP A 131 -12.76 9.17 -22.97
CA ASP A 131 -12.25 8.68 -21.69
C ASP A 131 -10.75 8.30 -21.80
N ALA A 132 -10.33 7.77 -22.95
CA ALA A 132 -8.94 7.46 -23.24
C ALA A 132 -8.06 8.71 -23.17
N ALA A 133 -8.49 9.82 -23.79
CA ALA A 133 -7.76 11.08 -23.77
C ALA A 133 -7.64 11.65 -22.34
N VAL A 134 -8.72 11.56 -21.54
CA VAL A 134 -8.71 11.99 -20.13
C VAL A 134 -7.74 11.13 -19.31
N ALA A 135 -7.81 9.80 -19.44
CA ALA A 135 -6.94 8.89 -18.73
C ALA A 135 -5.47 9.11 -19.08
N LEU A 136 -5.16 9.30 -20.36
CA LEU A 136 -3.81 9.55 -20.84
C LEU A 136 -3.24 10.87 -20.31
N THR A 137 -4.04 11.94 -20.34
CA THR A 137 -3.63 13.24 -19.80
C THR A 137 -3.33 13.17 -18.31
N ASN A 138 -4.17 12.47 -17.54
CA ASN A 138 -3.97 12.30 -16.10
C ASN A 138 -2.76 11.41 -15.79
N HIS A 139 -2.54 10.37 -16.59
CA HIS A 139 -1.35 9.50 -16.47
C HIS A 139 -0.05 10.28 -16.76
N ALA A 140 -0.02 11.06 -17.84
CA ALA A 140 1.13 11.90 -18.17
C ALA A 140 1.44 12.91 -17.07
N ARG A 141 0.40 13.61 -16.55
CA ARG A 141 0.57 14.53 -15.43
C ARG A 141 1.10 13.86 -14.17
N ALA A 142 0.60 12.67 -13.82
CA ALA A 142 1.06 11.91 -12.66
C ALA A 142 2.54 11.48 -12.78
N ARG A 143 3.04 11.35 -14.00
CA ARG A 143 4.45 11.02 -14.30
C ARG A 143 5.33 12.24 -14.53
N GLY A 144 4.79 13.45 -14.45
CA GLY A 144 5.53 14.68 -14.70
C GLY A 144 5.91 14.88 -16.18
N LEU A 145 5.19 14.24 -17.11
CA LEU A 145 5.37 14.45 -18.55
C LEU A 145 4.61 15.72 -18.97
N GLU A 146 5.32 16.61 -19.68
CA GLU A 146 4.74 17.89 -20.12
C GLU A 146 3.84 17.73 -21.35
N ASP A 147 4.13 16.74 -22.21
CA ASP A 147 3.37 16.51 -23.44
C ASP A 147 2.99 15.04 -23.61
N VAL A 148 1.71 14.82 -23.95
CA VAL A 148 1.14 13.50 -24.24
C VAL A 148 1.54 13.02 -25.64
N THR A 149 1.90 13.94 -26.54
CA THR A 149 2.28 13.65 -27.93
C THR A 149 3.56 12.81 -28.04
N ASP A 150 4.44 12.88 -27.04
CA ASP A 150 5.68 12.08 -26.98
C ASP A 150 5.44 10.59 -26.75
N LEU A 151 4.21 10.19 -26.37
CA LEU A 151 3.87 8.80 -26.09
C LEU A 151 3.54 7.96 -27.33
N GLY A 152 3.53 8.58 -28.53
CA GLY A 152 3.18 7.90 -29.77
C GLY A 152 1.72 7.43 -29.80
N ARG A 153 1.40 6.49 -30.71
CA ARG A 153 0.07 5.90 -30.77
C ARG A 153 -0.10 4.86 -29.67
N LEU A 154 -0.99 5.16 -28.71
CA LEU A 154 -1.34 4.25 -27.62
C LEU A 154 -2.78 3.74 -27.77
N TRP A 155 -2.93 2.46 -27.53
CA TRP A 155 -4.22 1.84 -27.29
C TRP A 155 -4.54 1.89 -25.81
N THR A 156 -5.79 2.16 -25.47
CA THR A 156 -6.26 2.23 -24.09
C THR A 156 -7.27 1.13 -23.85
N LEU A 157 -7.02 0.33 -22.81
CA LEU A 157 -7.86 -0.78 -22.39
C LEU A 157 -8.29 -0.55 -20.95
N GLU A 158 -9.55 -0.76 -20.63
CA GLU A 158 -10.05 -0.78 -19.26
C GLU A 158 -10.08 -2.21 -18.74
N LEU A 159 -9.51 -2.43 -17.57
CA LEU A 159 -9.68 -3.65 -16.81
C LEU A 159 -10.88 -3.50 -15.87
N ARG A 160 -11.87 -4.39 -16.01
CA ARG A 160 -12.99 -4.55 -15.09
C ARG A 160 -12.79 -5.80 -14.28
N PRO A 161 -12.38 -5.68 -13.00
CA PRO A 161 -12.11 -6.83 -12.16
C PRO A 161 -13.42 -7.52 -11.76
N ASP A 162 -13.41 -8.85 -11.83
CA ASP A 162 -14.45 -9.73 -11.27
C ASP A 162 -13.98 -10.30 -9.91
N ARG A 163 -12.65 -10.41 -9.71
CA ARG A 163 -12.01 -10.89 -8.50
C ARG A 163 -10.77 -10.06 -8.20
N ILE A 164 -10.58 -9.74 -6.93
CA ILE A 164 -9.42 -9.00 -6.43
C ILE A 164 -8.83 -9.74 -5.24
N GLU A 165 -7.54 -9.96 -5.24
CA GLU A 165 -6.81 -10.60 -4.15
C GLU A 165 -5.58 -9.77 -3.77
N VAL A 166 -5.40 -9.52 -2.47
CA VAL A 166 -4.23 -8.85 -1.91
C VAL A 166 -3.37 -9.88 -1.22
N ASN A 167 -2.16 -10.07 -1.71
CA ASN A 167 -1.18 -10.98 -1.14
C ASN A 167 -0.21 -10.18 -0.27
N LEU A 168 -0.15 -10.52 1.01
CA LEU A 168 0.73 -9.95 2.02
C LEU A 168 1.65 -11.04 2.56
N ALA A 169 2.73 -10.67 3.24
CA ALA A 169 3.60 -11.63 3.92
C ALA A 169 2.84 -12.52 4.94
N ALA A 170 1.73 -12.00 5.49
CA ALA A 170 0.88 -12.70 6.45
C ALA A 170 -0.18 -13.62 5.81
N GLY A 171 -0.35 -13.60 4.50
CA GLY A 171 -1.34 -14.38 3.75
C GLY A 171 -2.11 -13.56 2.72
N SER A 172 -2.98 -14.25 1.99
CA SER A 172 -3.81 -13.66 0.93
C SER A 172 -5.19 -13.27 1.45
N HIS A 173 -5.74 -12.19 0.91
CA HIS A 173 -7.05 -11.65 1.27
C HIS A 173 -7.87 -11.37 0.02
N LEU A 174 -9.02 -12.01 -0.08
CA LEU A 174 -9.99 -11.71 -1.10
C LEU A 174 -10.68 -10.39 -0.77
N VAL A 175 -10.79 -9.50 -1.76
CA VAL A 175 -11.40 -8.17 -1.64
C VAL A 175 -12.66 -8.15 -2.49
N ASP A 176 -13.77 -7.71 -1.92
CA ASP A 176 -14.99 -7.43 -2.68
C ASP A 176 -14.76 -6.27 -3.64
N VAL A 177 -15.25 -6.38 -4.87
CA VAL A 177 -15.06 -5.35 -5.91
C VAL A 177 -15.73 -4.03 -5.52
N ALA A 178 -16.90 -4.09 -4.87
CA ALA A 178 -17.59 -2.87 -4.42
C ALA A 178 -16.81 -2.19 -3.29
N ASP A 179 -16.23 -2.95 -2.35
CA ASP A 179 -15.36 -2.43 -1.30
C ASP A 179 -14.11 -1.78 -1.89
N TYR A 180 -13.50 -2.43 -2.90
CA TYR A 180 -12.35 -1.86 -3.61
C TYR A 180 -12.69 -0.53 -4.29
N LEU A 181 -13.82 -0.46 -5.00
CA LEU A 181 -14.26 0.78 -5.68
C LEU A 181 -14.62 1.89 -4.70
N ALA A 182 -15.14 1.55 -3.52
CA ALA A 182 -15.47 2.51 -2.45
C ALA A 182 -14.24 2.97 -1.66
N ALA A 183 -13.15 2.19 -1.65
CA ALA A 183 -11.95 2.50 -0.91
C ALA A 183 -11.16 3.66 -1.54
N SER A 184 -10.44 4.39 -0.71
CA SER A 184 -9.50 5.42 -1.13
C SER A 184 -8.06 4.99 -0.86
N PRO A 185 -7.10 5.28 -1.76
CA PRO A 185 -5.70 5.01 -1.51
C PRO A 185 -5.18 5.81 -0.32
N ASP A 186 -4.14 5.30 0.34
CA ASP A 186 -3.49 6.01 1.44
C ASP A 186 -2.79 7.27 0.93
N PRO A 187 -3.13 8.46 1.45
CA PRO A 187 -2.54 9.72 1.02
C PRO A 187 -1.05 9.86 1.37
N LEU A 188 -0.55 9.02 2.28
CA LEU A 188 0.85 9.02 2.71
C LEU A 188 1.73 8.05 1.91
N ALA A 189 1.16 7.09 1.18
CA ALA A 189 1.87 5.97 0.57
C ALA A 189 3.12 6.39 -0.22
N GLN A 190 3.02 7.42 -1.06
CA GLN A 190 4.13 7.90 -1.88
C GLN A 190 5.23 8.62 -1.09
N SER A 191 4.94 9.11 0.11
CA SER A 191 5.87 9.89 0.94
C SER A 191 6.29 9.16 2.20
N ALA A 192 5.62 8.07 2.56
CA ALA A 192 5.84 7.35 3.82
C ALA A 192 7.31 6.97 4.05
N HIS A 193 7.98 6.45 3.02
CA HIS A 193 9.39 6.09 3.11
C HIS A 193 10.29 7.30 3.43
N ARG A 194 10.16 8.39 2.67
CA ARG A 194 10.96 9.62 2.88
C ARG A 194 10.70 10.24 4.25
N ILE A 195 9.44 10.18 4.72
CA ILE A 195 9.07 10.66 6.05
C ILE A 195 9.73 9.79 7.13
N ALA A 196 9.67 8.47 6.99
CA ALA A 196 10.30 7.54 7.93
C ALA A 196 11.81 7.75 7.97
N GLU A 197 12.46 7.85 6.82
CA GLU A 197 13.90 8.11 6.70
C GLU A 197 14.30 9.43 7.36
N HIS A 198 13.55 10.50 7.12
CA HIS A 198 13.78 11.81 7.72
C HIS A 198 13.60 11.78 9.25
N LEU A 199 12.53 11.19 9.76
CA LEU A 199 12.31 11.10 11.21
C LEU A 199 13.35 10.21 11.89
N ASN A 200 13.73 9.10 11.28
CA ASN A 200 14.75 8.20 11.80
C ASN A 200 16.14 8.84 11.86
N SER A 201 16.49 9.64 10.85
CA SER A 201 17.83 10.25 10.77
C SER A 201 17.97 11.55 11.55
N SER A 202 16.90 12.36 11.62
CA SER A 202 17.00 13.74 12.09
C SER A 202 16.11 14.09 13.28
N HIS A 203 15.11 13.24 13.62
CA HIS A 203 14.10 13.56 14.62
C HIS A 203 13.74 12.37 15.51
N ARG A 204 14.78 11.62 15.94
CA ARG A 204 14.59 10.46 16.81
C ARG A 204 13.91 10.83 18.14
N GLU A 205 14.17 12.03 18.67
CA GLU A 205 13.54 12.56 19.88
C GLU A 205 12.00 12.62 19.71
N VAL A 206 11.52 13.00 18.54
CA VAL A 206 10.06 13.01 18.25
C VAL A 206 9.46 11.60 18.37
N LEU A 207 10.17 10.57 17.85
CA LEU A 207 9.71 9.19 17.95
C LEU A 207 9.66 8.69 19.39
N LEU A 208 10.64 9.08 20.23
CA LEU A 208 10.67 8.74 21.65
C LEU A 208 9.53 9.41 22.43
N GLU A 209 9.20 10.66 22.13
CA GLU A 209 8.09 11.39 22.76
C GLU A 209 6.72 10.77 22.45
N LEU A 210 6.59 10.00 21.35
CA LEU A 210 5.40 9.23 21.05
C LEU A 210 5.24 7.96 21.90
N LEU A 211 6.25 7.61 22.71
CA LEU A 211 6.34 6.36 23.46
C LEU A 211 6.55 6.59 24.96
N PRO A 212 5.52 7.02 25.70
CA PRO A 212 5.64 7.24 27.13
C PRO A 212 6.12 5.98 27.86
N GLY A 213 7.06 6.15 28.79
CA GLY A 213 7.63 5.07 29.59
C GLY A 213 8.74 4.27 28.88
N VAL A 214 9.15 4.64 27.67
CA VAL A 214 10.32 4.06 27.00
C VAL A 214 11.56 4.84 27.38
N PRO A 215 12.63 4.19 27.90
CA PRO A 215 13.88 4.86 28.24
C PRO A 215 14.49 5.57 27.01
N PRO A 216 15.08 6.78 27.16
CA PRO A 216 15.70 7.51 26.05
C PRO A 216 16.84 6.76 25.33
N THR A 217 17.46 5.81 26.01
CA THR A 217 18.53 4.96 25.48
C THR A 217 18.04 3.82 24.60
N THR A 218 16.72 3.52 24.62
CA THR A 218 16.15 2.44 23.83
C THR A 218 16.20 2.80 22.33
N PRO A 219 16.70 1.90 21.46
CA PRO A 219 16.64 2.13 20.03
C PRO A 219 15.19 2.18 19.56
N VAL A 220 14.82 3.27 18.88
CA VAL A 220 13.49 3.45 18.28
C VAL A 220 13.68 3.79 16.81
N THR A 221 12.95 3.09 15.94
CA THR A 221 12.97 3.30 14.50
C THR A 221 11.55 3.23 13.95
N MET A 222 11.18 4.18 13.13
CA MET A 222 9.94 4.15 12.40
C MET A 222 10.06 3.18 11.23
N VAL A 223 9.21 2.16 11.20
CA VAL A 223 9.24 1.08 10.19
C VAL A 223 7.98 1.06 9.31
N GLY A 224 6.94 1.81 9.68
CA GLY A 224 5.71 1.93 8.90
C GLY A 224 4.98 3.23 9.18
N LEU A 225 4.27 3.72 8.16
CA LEU A 225 3.41 4.89 8.22
C LEU A 225 2.27 4.69 7.25
N ASP A 226 1.05 4.84 7.76
CA ASP A 226 -0.16 4.90 6.97
C ASP A 226 -1.13 5.95 7.53
N ARG A 227 -2.28 6.15 6.86
CA ARG A 227 -3.29 7.13 7.26
C ARG A 227 -3.82 6.97 8.68
N TYR A 228 -3.65 5.80 9.30
CA TYR A 228 -4.17 5.46 10.62
C TYR A 228 -3.13 5.58 11.73
N GLY A 229 -1.82 5.63 11.40
CA GLY A 229 -0.79 5.70 12.42
C GLY A 229 0.60 5.34 11.95
N ILE A 230 1.46 5.13 12.94
CA ILE A 230 2.88 4.89 12.79
C ILE A 230 3.24 3.56 13.43
N ASP A 231 3.99 2.73 12.74
CA ASP A 231 4.59 1.52 13.31
C ASP A 231 6.04 1.83 13.70
N LEU A 232 6.36 1.62 14.97
CA LEU A 232 7.67 1.88 15.57
C LEU A 232 8.30 0.57 16.05
N GLN A 233 9.51 0.29 15.60
CA GLN A 233 10.35 -0.74 16.17
C GLN A 233 11.02 -0.17 17.45
N VAL A 234 10.77 -0.76 18.61
CA VAL A 234 11.28 -0.36 19.93
C VAL A 234 12.10 -1.53 20.47
N GLY A 235 13.42 -1.50 20.29
CA GLY A 235 14.25 -2.67 20.53
C GLY A 235 13.77 -3.84 19.64
N GLU A 236 13.35 -4.94 20.28
CA GLU A 236 12.84 -6.13 19.58
C GLU A 236 11.32 -6.13 19.36
N TYR A 237 10.60 -5.13 19.84
CA TYR A 237 9.14 -5.10 19.80
C TYR A 237 8.62 -4.09 18.78
N LEU A 238 7.52 -4.46 18.12
CA LEU A 238 6.78 -3.56 17.26
C LEU A 238 5.67 -2.88 18.04
N ARG A 239 5.62 -1.55 18.03
CA ARG A 239 4.56 -0.75 18.62
C ARG A 239 3.88 0.10 17.56
N ARG A 240 2.54 0.14 17.58
CA ARG A 240 1.77 1.05 16.75
C ARG A 240 1.28 2.24 17.57
N VAL A 241 1.48 3.41 17.04
CA VAL A 241 0.94 4.68 17.53
C VAL A 241 -0.15 5.12 16.57
N CYS A 242 -1.41 5.02 17.00
CA CYS A 242 -2.56 5.37 16.17
C CYS A 242 -2.81 6.87 16.20
N PHE A 243 -3.18 7.45 15.05
CA PHE A 243 -3.72 8.81 14.97
C PHE A 243 -5.12 8.85 15.58
N LYS A 244 -5.54 10.04 16.01
CA LYS A 244 -6.89 10.23 16.56
C LYS A 244 -7.97 10.02 15.50
N ASN A 245 -7.69 10.51 14.29
CA ASN A 245 -8.54 10.35 13.12
C ASN A 245 -7.69 9.91 11.93
N PRO A 246 -8.23 9.11 10.99
CA PRO A 246 -7.54 8.78 9.76
C PRO A 246 -7.20 10.03 8.96
N LEU A 247 -5.97 10.13 8.48
CA LEU A 247 -5.55 11.24 7.63
C LEU A 247 -6.19 11.13 6.24
N THR A 248 -6.67 12.25 5.74
CA THR A 248 -7.23 12.36 4.39
C THR A 248 -6.26 13.00 3.41
N ARG A 249 -5.26 13.74 3.93
CA ARG A 249 -4.23 14.42 3.16
C ARG A 249 -2.90 14.37 3.91
N LYS A 250 -1.80 14.32 3.16
CA LYS A 250 -0.44 14.24 3.74
C LYS A 250 -0.07 15.47 4.58
N GLU A 251 -0.63 16.64 4.26
CA GLU A 251 -0.38 17.91 4.96
C GLU A 251 -0.88 17.88 6.41
N GLU A 252 -1.80 16.97 6.73
CA GLU A 252 -2.35 16.82 8.09
C GLU A 252 -1.38 16.15 9.05
N LEU A 253 -0.38 15.40 8.54
CA LEU A 253 0.54 14.60 9.34
C LEU A 253 1.28 15.43 10.40
N GLY A 254 1.81 16.59 10.02
CA GLY A 254 2.56 17.44 10.96
C GLY A 254 1.72 17.89 12.15
N ARG A 255 0.46 18.24 11.92
CA ARG A 255 -0.49 18.60 12.98
C ARG A 255 -0.80 17.42 13.88
N GLU A 256 -1.05 16.25 13.28
CA GLU A 256 -1.39 15.04 14.04
C GLU A 256 -0.21 14.57 14.91
N LEU A 257 1.02 14.61 14.40
CA LEU A 257 2.22 14.33 15.19
C LEU A 257 2.37 15.30 16.37
N PHE A 258 2.11 16.58 16.17
CA PHE A 258 2.16 17.59 17.24
C PHE A 258 1.12 17.30 18.33
N GLU A 259 -0.13 16.96 17.95
CA GLU A 259 -1.19 16.62 18.89
C GLU A 259 -0.87 15.34 19.68
N LEU A 260 -0.34 14.32 19.01
CA LEU A 260 0.07 13.08 19.67
C LEU A 260 1.15 13.34 20.74
N ARG A 261 2.15 14.16 20.43
CA ARG A 261 3.20 14.54 21.37
C ARG A 261 2.61 15.25 22.59
N ARG A 262 1.74 16.25 22.35
CA ARG A 262 1.09 17.02 23.41
C ARG A 262 0.28 16.15 24.38
N LEU A 263 -0.49 15.19 23.86
CA LEU A 263 -1.30 14.29 24.67
C LEU A 263 -0.46 13.33 25.52
N ARG A 264 0.74 12.98 25.08
CA ARG A 264 1.58 11.98 25.73
C ARG A 264 2.61 12.56 26.70
N VAL A 265 2.93 13.84 26.61
CA VAL A 265 3.77 14.57 27.58
C VAL A 265 2.99 14.84 28.87
N HIS A 266 1.67 14.85 28.82
CA HIS A 266 0.80 15.15 29.97
C HIS A 266 0.11 13.90 30.57
N ALA A 267 0.42 12.70 30.09
CA ALA A 267 -0.06 11.41 30.58
C ALA A 267 1.02 10.67 31.40
#